data_7ecbff6152272d92513ee5d8d5da2ec2
#
_entry.id   7ecbff6152272d92513ee5d8d5da2ec2
#
_cell.length_a   1.000
_cell.length_b   1.000
_cell.length_c   1.000
_cell.angle_alpha   90.00
_cell.angle_beta   90.00
_cell.angle_gamma   90.00
#
_symmetry.space_group_name_H-M   'P 1'
#
loop_
_entity.id
_entity.type
_entity.pdbx_description
1 polymer ?
#
loop_
_entity_poly.entity_id
_entity_poly.type
_entity_poly.pdbx_seq_one_letter_code
_entity_poly.pdbx_strand_id
1 'polypeptide(L)'
;HLLLTTIAAVVLVGCATMQSQEKTPKVEPPSISIHKAASIGDIEAVRQHLAAGTDPNLKYPVVNPPLLFAVGYEIMTLLVENGADVNDIGWGMTALHRFADPKSVRYLVDKVADVNAIDKFGDTPLHKMVEGYLWQQKESVEILIAAGADVNALNFDGMTPLDNFLTNHIAAPRQAKLKREFENLLRKHGAKTSEELRPLDKEKAE
;
A
#
# COMPACT_ATOMS: atom_id res chain seq x y z
N HIS A 1 -58.97 33.82 -59.98
CA HIS A 1 -57.57 33.41 -60.03
C HIS A 1 -57.41 32.20 -59.08
N LEU A 2 -57.12 31.10 -59.68
CA LEU A 2 -56.90 29.81 -59.05
C LEU A 2 -55.62 29.79 -58.27
N LEU A 3 -55.69 29.28 -57.06
CA LEU A 3 -54.52 28.79 -56.35
C LEU A 3 -54.76 27.31 -56.00
N LEU A 4 -54.04 26.48 -56.69
CA LEU A 4 -53.94 25.06 -56.40
C LEU A 4 -53.08 24.87 -55.14
N THR A 5 -53.62 24.31 -54.11
CA THR A 5 -52.90 23.82 -52.98
C THR A 5 -52.58 22.31 -53.16
N THR A 6 -51.32 22.01 -53.47
CA THR A 6 -50.82 20.66 -53.48
C THR A 6 -50.38 20.28 -52.08
N ILE A 7 -51.05 19.32 -51.49
CA ILE A 7 -50.65 18.69 -50.23
C ILE A 7 -49.56 17.65 -50.52
N ALA A 8 -48.35 17.98 -50.15
CA ALA A 8 -47.27 17.02 -50.17
C ALA A 8 -47.30 16.19 -48.91
N ALA A 9 -47.74 14.91 -49.05
CA ALA A 9 -47.61 13.93 -47.98
C ALA A 9 -46.13 13.56 -47.81
N VAL A 10 -45.51 14.03 -46.71
CA VAL A 10 -44.21 13.57 -46.30
C VAL A 10 -44.37 12.23 -45.60
N VAL A 11 -44.04 11.16 -46.29
CA VAL A 11 -43.89 9.84 -45.70
C VAL A 11 -42.55 9.85 -44.92
N LEU A 12 -42.64 10.04 -43.62
CA LEU A 12 -41.54 9.78 -42.72
C LEU A 12 -41.26 8.27 -42.64
N VAL A 13 -40.39 7.79 -43.50
CA VAL A 13 -39.75 6.48 -43.32
C VAL A 13 -38.83 6.60 -42.12
N GLY A 14 -39.31 6.10 -41.00
CA GLY A 14 -38.52 5.94 -39.78
C GLY A 14 -37.38 4.95 -40.06
N CYS A 15 -36.23 5.50 -40.40
CA CYS A 15 -34.98 4.73 -40.37
C CYS A 15 -34.62 4.48 -38.93
N ALA A 16 -35.10 3.36 -38.38
CA ALA A 16 -34.59 2.83 -37.15
C ALA A 16 -33.14 2.42 -37.42
N THR A 17 -32.21 3.34 -37.18
CA THR A 17 -30.80 2.98 -37.05
C THR A 17 -30.71 2.06 -35.84
N MET A 18 -30.72 0.77 -36.07
CA MET A 18 -30.18 -0.20 -35.13
C MET A 18 -28.72 0.19 -34.93
N GLN A 19 -28.45 0.99 -33.89
CA GLN A 19 -27.14 1.06 -33.31
C GLN A 19 -26.87 -0.36 -32.77
N SER A 20 -26.21 -1.18 -33.61
CA SER A 20 -25.47 -2.32 -33.13
C SER A 20 -24.50 -1.76 -32.10
N GLN A 21 -24.84 -1.91 -30.80
CA GLN A 21 -23.84 -1.75 -29.75
C GLN A 21 -22.75 -2.73 -30.14
N GLU A 22 -21.64 -2.20 -30.62
CA GLU A 22 -20.39 -2.96 -30.70
C GLU A 22 -20.12 -3.48 -29.30
N LYS A 23 -20.43 -4.75 -29.11
CA LYS A 23 -20.11 -5.49 -27.90
C LYS A 23 -18.58 -5.53 -27.88
N THR A 24 -17.95 -4.59 -27.15
CA THR A 24 -16.52 -4.66 -26.88
C THR A 24 -16.20 -6.10 -26.50
N PRO A 25 -15.22 -6.74 -27.15
CA PRO A 25 -14.89 -8.13 -26.88
C PRO A 25 -14.66 -8.29 -25.38
N LYS A 26 -15.45 -9.13 -24.73
CA LYS A 26 -15.31 -9.42 -23.31
C LYS A 26 -13.92 -10.01 -23.10
N VAL A 27 -13.03 -9.29 -22.44
CA VAL A 27 -11.73 -9.81 -22.07
C VAL A 27 -11.97 -10.90 -21.04
N GLU A 28 -11.55 -12.12 -21.34
CA GLU A 28 -11.62 -13.23 -20.37
C GLU A 28 -10.40 -13.15 -19.44
N PRO A 29 -10.58 -13.31 -18.12
CA PRO A 29 -9.47 -13.29 -17.19
C PRO A 29 -8.55 -14.51 -17.42
N PRO A 30 -7.26 -14.41 -17.08
CA PRO A 30 -6.32 -15.53 -17.13
C PRO A 30 -6.77 -16.73 -16.30
N SER A 31 -6.27 -17.90 -16.61
CA SER A 31 -6.56 -19.14 -15.87
C SER A 31 -6.00 -19.17 -14.43
N ILE A 32 -4.96 -18.38 -14.16
CA ILE A 32 -4.40 -18.19 -12.81
C ILE A 32 -5.14 -17.06 -12.10
N SER A 33 -5.24 -17.11 -10.77
CA SER A 33 -5.88 -16.02 -10.03
C SER A 33 -5.02 -14.74 -10.04
N ILE A 34 -5.68 -13.58 -9.87
CA ILE A 34 -4.99 -12.28 -9.73
C ILE A 34 -3.97 -12.28 -8.58
N HIS A 35 -4.25 -12.98 -7.48
CA HIS A 35 -3.30 -13.18 -6.37
C HIS A 35 -2.07 -13.95 -6.80
N LYS A 36 -2.25 -15.03 -7.56
CA LYS A 36 -1.12 -15.81 -8.09
C LYS A 36 -0.31 -14.99 -9.09
N ALA A 37 -0.97 -14.30 -10.01
CA ALA A 37 -0.31 -13.41 -10.97
C ALA A 37 0.52 -12.34 -10.24
N ALA A 38 -0.06 -11.67 -9.23
CA ALA A 38 0.65 -10.68 -8.40
C ALA A 38 1.86 -11.28 -7.67
N SER A 39 1.72 -12.51 -7.14
CA SER A 39 2.77 -13.17 -6.35
C SER A 39 3.97 -13.70 -7.15
N ILE A 40 3.78 -13.98 -8.44
CA ILE A 40 4.86 -14.45 -9.31
C ILE A 40 5.45 -13.34 -10.19
N GLY A 41 4.93 -12.11 -10.08
CA GLY A 41 5.42 -10.98 -10.85
C GLY A 41 4.87 -10.92 -12.30
N ASP A 42 3.77 -11.61 -12.60
CA ASP A 42 3.17 -11.61 -13.93
C ASP A 42 2.30 -10.36 -14.14
N ILE A 43 2.93 -9.28 -14.55
CA ILE A 43 2.30 -7.97 -14.78
C ILE A 43 1.21 -8.09 -15.85
N GLU A 44 1.44 -8.86 -16.91
CA GLU A 44 0.49 -8.98 -18.01
C GLU A 44 -0.77 -9.72 -17.56
N ALA A 45 -0.64 -10.80 -16.81
CA ALA A 45 -1.79 -11.49 -16.24
C ALA A 45 -2.58 -10.59 -15.26
N VAL A 46 -1.89 -9.80 -14.41
CA VAL A 46 -2.58 -8.81 -13.55
C VAL A 46 -3.35 -7.80 -14.39
N ARG A 47 -2.74 -7.26 -15.45
CA ARG A 47 -3.38 -6.32 -16.37
C ARG A 47 -4.63 -6.91 -17.03
N GLN A 48 -4.55 -8.15 -17.50
CA GLN A 48 -5.68 -8.86 -18.12
C GLN A 48 -6.82 -9.10 -17.13
N HIS A 49 -6.51 -9.45 -15.87
CA HIS A 49 -7.51 -9.56 -14.81
C HIS A 49 -8.26 -8.25 -14.60
N LEU A 50 -7.53 -7.15 -14.47
CA LEU A 50 -8.12 -5.83 -14.25
C LEU A 50 -8.94 -5.37 -15.47
N ALA A 51 -8.46 -5.62 -16.68
CA ALA A 51 -9.19 -5.34 -17.93
C ALA A 51 -10.46 -6.20 -18.07
N ALA A 52 -10.47 -7.42 -17.54
CA ALA A 52 -11.64 -8.28 -17.47
C ALA A 52 -12.63 -7.87 -16.36
N GLY A 53 -12.32 -6.84 -15.56
CA GLY A 53 -13.16 -6.36 -14.47
C GLY A 53 -13.02 -7.16 -13.16
N THR A 54 -11.91 -7.89 -12.98
CA THR A 54 -11.62 -8.51 -11.69
C THR A 54 -11.41 -7.44 -10.63
N ASP A 55 -12.10 -7.58 -9.49
CA ASP A 55 -11.97 -6.67 -8.36
C ASP A 55 -10.52 -6.69 -7.81
N PRO A 56 -9.79 -5.54 -7.79
CA PRO A 56 -8.44 -5.46 -7.24
C PRO A 56 -8.38 -5.71 -5.72
N ASN A 57 -9.53 -5.68 -5.04
CA ASN A 57 -9.67 -5.97 -3.60
C ASN A 57 -10.22 -7.37 -3.32
N LEU A 58 -10.27 -8.24 -4.34
CA LEU A 58 -10.81 -9.59 -4.22
C LEU A 58 -10.09 -10.40 -3.14
N LYS A 59 -10.85 -10.88 -2.14
CA LYS A 59 -10.32 -11.68 -1.02
C LYS A 59 -10.56 -13.19 -1.15
N TYR A 60 -11.14 -13.64 -2.26
CA TYR A 60 -11.38 -15.05 -2.53
C TYR A 60 -10.40 -15.60 -3.60
N PRO A 61 -9.85 -16.81 -3.46
CA PRO A 61 -10.06 -17.83 -2.42
C PRO A 61 -9.24 -17.64 -1.13
N VAL A 62 -8.47 -16.56 -1.05
CA VAL A 62 -7.64 -16.23 0.12
C VAL A 62 -8.19 -14.95 0.79
N VAL A 63 -8.02 -14.85 2.11
CA VAL A 63 -8.59 -13.74 2.90
C VAL A 63 -7.85 -12.41 2.68
N ASN A 64 -6.76 -12.42 1.91
CA ASN A 64 -5.87 -11.28 1.75
C ASN A 64 -6.02 -10.64 0.38
N PRO A 65 -5.98 -9.30 0.26
CA PRO A 65 -6.12 -8.61 -1.03
C PRO A 65 -4.91 -8.85 -1.95
N PRO A 66 -5.10 -8.79 -3.29
CA PRO A 66 -4.02 -8.96 -4.27
C PRO A 66 -2.81 -8.05 -4.04
N LEU A 67 -3.04 -6.83 -3.52
CA LEU A 67 -1.99 -5.86 -3.23
C LEU A 67 -0.91 -6.41 -2.29
N LEU A 68 -1.29 -7.21 -1.30
CA LEU A 68 -0.33 -7.81 -0.37
C LEU A 68 0.47 -8.98 -0.97
N PHE A 69 0.07 -9.49 -2.13
CA PHE A 69 0.85 -10.48 -2.88
C PHE A 69 1.79 -9.84 -3.89
N ALA A 70 1.61 -8.55 -4.20
CA ALA A 70 2.35 -7.87 -5.26
C ALA A 70 3.87 -7.98 -5.05
N VAL A 71 4.56 -8.41 -6.11
CA VAL A 71 6.01 -8.45 -6.17
C VAL A 71 6.50 -7.24 -6.97
N GLY A 72 7.15 -6.31 -6.24
CA GLY A 72 7.73 -5.12 -6.83
C GLY A 72 6.74 -3.95 -7.04
N TYR A 73 7.33 -2.82 -7.36
CA TYR A 73 6.66 -1.54 -7.49
C TYR A 73 5.60 -1.53 -8.60
N GLU A 74 5.88 -2.16 -9.75
CA GLU A 74 5.02 -2.08 -10.93
C GLU A 74 3.67 -2.77 -10.73
N ILE A 75 3.65 -3.95 -10.11
CA ILE A 75 2.39 -4.65 -9.80
C ILE A 75 1.62 -3.91 -8.71
N MET A 76 2.32 -3.43 -7.67
CA MET A 76 1.73 -2.62 -6.61
C MET A 76 1.02 -1.39 -7.21
N THR A 77 1.70 -0.61 -8.04
CA THR A 77 1.11 0.59 -8.66
C THR A 77 -0.04 0.24 -9.59
N LEU A 78 0.09 -0.82 -10.38
CA LEU A 78 -0.97 -1.27 -11.29
C LEU A 78 -2.26 -1.62 -10.51
N LEU A 79 -2.16 -2.33 -9.39
CA LEU A 79 -3.30 -2.65 -8.55
C LEU A 79 -3.91 -1.40 -7.92
N VAL A 80 -3.10 -0.51 -7.34
CA VAL A 80 -3.57 0.71 -6.69
C VAL A 80 -4.22 1.69 -7.69
N GLU A 81 -3.65 1.85 -8.89
CA GLU A 81 -4.24 2.69 -9.94
C GLU A 81 -5.58 2.15 -10.47
N ASN A 82 -5.85 0.85 -10.28
CA ASN A 82 -7.12 0.22 -10.61
C ASN A 82 -8.03 0.04 -9.39
N GLY A 83 -7.77 0.74 -8.28
CA GLY A 83 -8.68 0.83 -7.14
C GLY A 83 -8.40 -0.15 -6.00
N ALA A 84 -7.20 -0.75 -5.92
CA ALA A 84 -6.80 -1.47 -4.72
C ALA A 84 -6.68 -0.51 -3.53
N ASP A 85 -7.30 -0.88 -2.42
CA ASP A 85 -7.21 -0.11 -1.18
C ASP A 85 -5.84 -0.30 -0.51
N VAL A 86 -5.08 0.80 -0.39
CA VAL A 86 -3.74 0.80 0.22
C VAL A 86 -3.76 0.52 1.72
N ASN A 87 -4.93 0.72 2.35
CA ASN A 87 -5.15 0.49 3.78
C ASN A 87 -5.82 -0.86 4.08
N ASP A 88 -6.12 -1.65 3.05
CA ASP A 88 -6.73 -2.96 3.29
C ASP A 88 -5.78 -3.88 4.05
N ILE A 89 -6.37 -4.64 4.98
CA ILE A 89 -5.63 -5.50 5.90
C ILE A 89 -5.67 -6.94 5.39
N GLY A 90 -4.49 -7.55 5.28
CA GLY A 90 -4.32 -8.98 5.07
C GLY A 90 -3.13 -9.51 5.87
N TRP A 91 -3.19 -10.75 6.32
CA TRP A 91 -2.23 -11.33 7.29
C TRP A 91 -2.05 -10.48 8.56
N GLY A 92 -3.02 -9.60 8.86
CA GLY A 92 -2.95 -8.66 9.98
C GLY A 92 -2.03 -7.46 9.72
N MET A 93 -1.75 -7.09 8.47
CA MET A 93 -0.88 -5.97 8.11
C MET A 93 -1.42 -5.22 6.88
N THR A 94 -0.96 -3.99 6.66
CA THR A 94 -1.24 -3.18 5.46
C THR A 94 -0.07 -3.23 4.47
N ALA A 95 -0.24 -2.59 3.31
CA ALA A 95 0.81 -2.48 2.31
C ALA A 95 2.08 -1.80 2.87
N LEU A 96 1.96 -0.76 3.71
CA LEU A 96 3.12 -0.08 4.30
C LEU A 96 3.93 -0.95 5.28
N HIS A 97 3.35 -1.99 5.87
CA HIS A 97 4.12 -2.95 6.68
C HIS A 97 4.97 -3.89 5.81
N ARG A 98 4.58 -4.07 4.55
CA ARG A 98 5.18 -5.04 3.63
C ARG A 98 6.22 -4.43 2.70
N PHE A 99 5.92 -3.26 2.14
CA PHE A 99 6.79 -2.59 1.18
C PHE A 99 7.77 -1.67 1.90
N ALA A 100 9.07 -1.97 1.79
CA ALA A 100 10.10 -1.23 2.49
C ALA A 100 11.03 -0.42 1.57
N ASP A 101 10.92 -0.56 0.25
CA ASP A 101 11.71 0.24 -0.68
C ASP A 101 11.19 1.69 -0.75
N PRO A 102 12.08 2.69 -0.89
CA PRO A 102 11.69 4.10 -0.80
C PRO A 102 10.67 4.54 -1.85
N LYS A 103 10.73 3.96 -3.05
CA LYS A 103 9.83 4.29 -4.15
C LYS A 103 8.40 3.84 -3.85
N SER A 104 8.26 2.60 -3.35
CA SER A 104 6.96 2.04 -2.96
C SER A 104 6.38 2.78 -1.74
N VAL A 105 7.21 3.05 -0.73
CA VAL A 105 6.76 3.78 0.48
C VAL A 105 6.26 5.17 0.12
N ARG A 106 7.01 5.94 -0.68
CA ARG A 106 6.60 7.27 -1.14
C ARG A 106 5.28 7.22 -1.88
N TYR A 107 5.15 6.29 -2.82
CA TYR A 107 3.92 6.12 -3.59
C TYR A 107 2.70 5.79 -2.69
N LEU A 108 2.86 4.86 -1.75
CA LEU A 108 1.77 4.49 -0.83
C LEU A 108 1.37 5.66 0.07
N VAL A 109 2.35 6.43 0.57
CA VAL A 109 2.10 7.66 1.35
C VAL A 109 1.35 8.69 0.51
N ASP A 110 1.74 8.91 -0.75
CA ASP A 110 1.05 9.83 -1.67
C ASP A 110 -0.39 9.36 -1.98
N LYS A 111 -0.68 8.06 -1.85
CA LYS A 111 -2.02 7.46 -1.97
C LYS A 111 -2.77 7.39 -0.64
N VAL A 112 -2.35 8.17 0.34
CA VAL A 112 -3.01 8.32 1.66
C VAL A 112 -3.04 7.02 2.47
N ALA A 113 -1.97 6.22 2.38
CA ALA A 113 -1.78 5.08 3.27
C ALA A 113 -1.63 5.57 4.72
N ASP A 114 -2.27 4.87 5.66
CA ASP A 114 -2.13 5.17 7.09
C ASP A 114 -0.72 4.77 7.57
N VAL A 115 0.12 5.78 7.83
CA VAL A 115 1.51 5.59 8.28
C VAL A 115 1.61 5.09 9.71
N ASN A 116 0.52 5.17 10.49
CA ASN A 116 0.43 4.71 11.87
C ASN A 116 -0.51 3.50 12.04
N ALA A 117 -0.94 2.88 10.93
CA ALA A 117 -1.68 1.62 11.00
C ALA A 117 -0.90 0.60 11.84
N ILE A 118 -1.60 -0.20 12.62
CA ILE A 118 -0.97 -1.26 13.42
C ILE A 118 -1.25 -2.63 12.82
N ASP A 119 -0.24 -3.50 12.89
CA ASP A 119 -0.38 -4.89 12.50
C ASP A 119 -0.94 -5.74 13.68
N LYS A 120 -1.03 -7.05 13.48
CA LYS A 120 -1.51 -8.01 14.51
C LYS A 120 -0.64 -8.09 15.78
N PHE A 121 0.55 -7.50 15.76
CA PHE A 121 1.46 -7.40 16.90
C PHE A 121 1.47 -6.00 17.53
N GLY A 122 0.66 -5.07 16.97
CA GLY A 122 0.67 -3.66 17.34
C GLY A 122 1.82 -2.88 16.70
N ASP A 123 2.61 -3.51 15.82
CA ASP A 123 3.70 -2.84 15.13
C ASP A 123 3.15 -1.87 14.08
N THR A 124 3.70 -0.66 14.05
CA THR A 124 3.49 0.29 12.95
C THR A 124 4.42 -0.03 11.78
N PRO A 125 4.18 0.53 10.56
CA PRO A 125 5.13 0.41 9.47
C PRO A 125 6.56 0.81 9.86
N LEU A 126 6.71 1.80 10.75
CA LEU A 126 8.02 2.22 11.24
C LEU A 126 8.70 1.14 12.08
N HIS A 127 7.97 0.40 12.95
CA HIS A 127 8.52 -0.76 13.66
C HIS A 127 9.07 -1.80 12.68
N LYS A 128 8.32 -2.11 11.61
CA LYS A 128 8.76 -3.08 10.60
C LYS A 128 9.98 -2.61 9.81
N MET A 129 10.02 -1.32 9.46
CA MET A 129 11.14 -0.80 8.69
C MET A 129 12.46 -0.79 9.44
N VAL A 130 12.43 -0.60 10.76
CA VAL A 130 13.67 -0.62 11.56
C VAL A 130 14.19 -2.04 11.83
N GLU A 131 13.40 -3.08 11.56
CA GLU A 131 13.83 -4.49 11.69
C GLU A 131 14.72 -4.98 10.55
N GLY A 132 14.70 -4.31 9.40
CA GLY A 132 15.36 -4.76 8.17
C GLY A 132 16.82 -4.34 8.02
N TYR A 133 17.32 -4.45 6.79
CA TYR A 133 18.71 -4.07 6.47
C TYR A 133 18.89 -2.55 6.46
N LEU A 134 19.60 -2.02 7.42
CA LEU A 134 19.73 -0.61 7.79
C LEU A 134 20.00 0.36 6.62
N TRP A 135 20.86 -0.03 5.68
CA TRP A 135 21.27 0.85 4.58
C TRP A 135 20.22 1.01 3.48
N GLN A 136 19.31 0.02 3.35
CA GLN A 136 18.29 0.04 2.30
C GLN A 136 17.02 0.77 2.75
N GLN A 137 16.85 0.97 4.05
CA GLN A 137 15.60 1.45 4.63
C GLN A 137 15.69 2.87 5.22
N LYS A 138 16.87 3.46 5.26
CA LYS A 138 17.07 4.81 5.81
C LYS A 138 16.14 5.83 5.16
N GLU A 139 16.11 5.87 3.83
CA GLU A 139 15.24 6.79 3.09
C GLU A 139 13.76 6.49 3.34
N SER A 140 13.36 5.22 3.41
CA SER A 140 11.98 4.82 3.71
C SER A 140 11.54 5.26 5.10
N VAL A 141 12.41 5.14 6.10
CA VAL A 141 12.19 5.64 7.46
C VAL A 141 12.03 7.16 7.46
N GLU A 142 12.90 7.90 6.74
CA GLU A 142 12.78 9.35 6.61
C GLU A 142 11.46 9.76 5.94
N ILE A 143 11.00 9.01 4.91
CA ILE A 143 9.71 9.24 4.27
C ILE A 143 8.55 9.04 5.25
N LEU A 144 8.54 7.94 6.01
CA LEU A 144 7.48 7.70 6.99
C LEU A 144 7.44 8.77 8.08
N ILE A 145 8.59 9.14 8.61
CA ILE A 145 8.68 10.20 9.65
C ILE A 145 8.18 11.54 9.08
N ALA A 146 8.59 11.89 7.87
CA ALA A 146 8.13 13.11 7.20
C ALA A 146 6.62 13.09 6.93
N ALA A 147 6.02 11.91 6.75
CA ALA A 147 4.59 11.71 6.58
C ALA A 147 3.80 11.65 7.91
N GLY A 148 4.46 11.82 9.04
CA GLY A 148 3.81 11.86 10.36
C GLY A 148 3.76 10.51 11.09
N ALA A 149 4.65 9.58 10.79
CA ALA A 149 4.78 8.36 11.58
C ALA A 149 5.16 8.70 13.02
N ASP A 150 4.44 8.10 13.98
CA ASP A 150 4.77 8.24 15.39
C ASP A 150 6.04 7.44 15.72
N VAL A 151 7.12 8.16 15.96
CA VAL A 151 8.44 7.60 16.27
C VAL A 151 8.50 6.93 17.64
N ASN A 152 7.49 7.15 18.48
CA ASN A 152 7.37 6.64 19.84
C ASN A 152 6.13 5.75 20.05
N ALA A 153 5.46 5.33 18.98
CA ALA A 153 4.35 4.39 19.07
C ALA A 153 4.79 3.13 19.85
N LEU A 154 3.91 2.61 20.71
CA LEU A 154 4.17 1.37 21.43
C LEU A 154 3.42 0.21 20.75
N ASN A 155 4.13 -0.87 20.47
CA ASN A 155 3.50 -2.11 20.04
C ASN A 155 2.90 -2.88 21.24
N PHE A 156 2.31 -4.06 21.01
CA PHE A 156 1.67 -4.83 22.08
C PHE A 156 2.66 -5.38 23.12
N ASP A 157 3.94 -5.46 22.79
CA ASP A 157 5.01 -5.81 23.74
C ASP A 157 5.52 -4.58 24.53
N GLY A 158 4.93 -3.40 24.28
CA GLY A 158 5.32 -2.12 24.90
C GLY A 158 6.65 -1.59 24.38
N MET A 159 7.09 -2.03 23.21
CA MET A 159 8.34 -1.56 22.58
C MET A 159 8.06 -0.43 21.60
N THR A 160 8.96 0.56 21.55
CA THR A 160 9.01 1.58 20.52
C THR A 160 9.75 1.08 19.27
N PRO A 161 9.65 1.77 18.11
CA PRO A 161 10.49 1.48 16.96
C PRO A 161 11.99 1.49 17.30
N LEU A 162 12.42 2.36 18.23
CA LEU A 162 13.81 2.41 18.68
C LEU A 162 14.19 1.17 19.50
N ASP A 163 13.29 0.66 20.36
CA ASP A 163 13.52 -0.60 21.10
C ASP A 163 13.66 -1.77 20.14
N ASN A 164 12.76 -1.90 19.15
CA ASN A 164 12.83 -2.92 18.10
C ASN A 164 14.17 -2.85 17.36
N PHE A 165 14.59 -1.65 17.00
CA PHE A 165 15.87 -1.42 16.34
C PHE A 165 17.06 -1.88 17.20
N LEU A 166 17.09 -1.52 18.48
CA LEU A 166 18.20 -1.83 19.38
C LEU A 166 18.31 -3.32 19.70
N THR A 167 17.16 -4.01 19.82
CA THR A 167 17.10 -5.45 20.15
C THR A 167 17.44 -6.34 18.94
N ASN A 168 16.92 -5.99 17.74
CA ASN A 168 17.06 -6.83 16.55
C ASN A 168 18.45 -6.71 15.88
N HIS A 169 19.15 -5.61 16.10
CA HIS A 169 20.46 -5.40 15.49
C HIS A 169 21.61 -5.61 16.48
N ILE A 170 21.84 -6.88 16.87
CA ILE A 170 23.09 -7.27 17.55
C ILE A 170 24.21 -7.19 16.52
N ALA A 171 24.86 -6.03 16.45
CA ALA A 171 25.76 -5.67 15.38
C ALA A 171 27.04 -6.52 15.36
N ALA A 172 27.32 -7.12 14.21
CA ALA A 172 28.70 -7.45 13.88
C ALA A 172 29.55 -6.14 13.90
N PRO A 173 30.82 -6.18 14.35
CA PRO A 173 31.65 -4.98 14.47
C PRO A 173 31.72 -4.09 13.23
N ARG A 174 31.59 -4.69 12.05
CA ARG A 174 31.60 -3.98 10.75
C ARG A 174 30.37 -3.07 10.54
N GLN A 175 29.27 -3.31 11.25
CA GLN A 175 28.01 -2.57 11.11
C GLN A 175 27.79 -1.54 12.24
N ALA A 176 28.68 -1.51 13.24
CA ALA A 176 28.54 -0.64 14.41
C ALA A 176 28.43 0.86 14.05
N LYS A 177 29.18 1.31 13.05
CA LYS A 177 29.10 2.70 12.57
C LYS A 177 27.72 3.00 11.98
N LEU A 178 27.24 2.14 11.09
CA LEU A 178 25.94 2.29 10.43
C LEU A 178 24.79 2.21 11.44
N LYS A 179 24.89 1.32 12.42
CA LYS A 179 23.92 1.22 13.52
C LYS A 179 23.82 2.55 14.29
N ARG A 180 24.96 3.17 14.63
CA ARG A 180 24.98 4.48 15.32
C ARG A 180 24.39 5.59 14.46
N GLU A 181 24.69 5.61 13.17
CA GLU A 181 24.13 6.60 12.25
C GLU A 181 22.60 6.49 12.16
N PHE A 182 22.10 5.27 12.14
CA PHE A 182 20.66 5.02 12.07
C PHE A 182 19.95 5.33 13.41
N GLU A 183 20.56 4.95 14.54
CA GLU A 183 20.07 5.34 15.87
C GLU A 183 20.02 6.87 16.01
N ASN A 184 21.08 7.56 15.59
CA ASN A 184 21.14 9.02 15.61
C ASN A 184 20.06 9.64 14.72
N LEU A 185 19.74 9.03 13.58
CA LEU A 185 18.64 9.47 12.75
C LEU A 185 17.31 9.40 13.51
N LEU A 186 16.99 8.26 14.09
CA LEU A 186 15.76 8.09 14.86
C LEU A 186 15.68 9.07 16.03
N ARG A 187 16.77 9.20 16.81
CA ARG A 187 16.82 10.11 17.96
C ARG A 187 16.73 11.58 17.54
N LYS A 188 17.28 11.97 16.40
CA LYS A 188 17.16 13.33 15.84
C LYS A 188 15.69 13.70 15.60
N HIS A 189 14.86 12.72 15.30
CA HIS A 189 13.41 12.89 15.11
C HIS A 189 12.61 12.65 16.39
N GLY A 190 13.27 12.58 17.55
CA GLY A 190 12.61 12.47 18.85
C GLY A 190 12.29 11.05 19.30
N ALA A 191 12.82 10.02 18.62
CA ALA A 191 12.63 8.64 19.05
C ALA A 191 13.28 8.39 20.41
N LYS A 192 12.53 7.72 21.29
CA LYS A 192 12.90 7.30 22.62
C LYS A 192 12.69 5.81 22.78
N THR A 193 13.38 5.18 23.71
CA THR A 193 13.06 3.84 24.15
C THR A 193 11.81 3.87 25.03
N SER A 194 11.14 2.74 25.19
CA SER A 194 10.01 2.61 26.09
C SER A 194 10.37 2.93 27.54
N GLU A 195 11.62 2.64 27.94
CA GLU A 195 12.16 3.03 29.26
C GLU A 195 12.28 4.55 29.41
N GLU A 196 12.77 5.25 28.39
CA GLU A 196 12.89 6.72 28.35
C GLU A 196 11.52 7.43 28.30
N LEU A 197 10.46 6.74 27.88
CA LEU A 197 9.08 7.26 27.85
C LEU A 197 8.36 7.12 29.18
N ARG A 198 8.81 6.20 30.06
CA ARG A 198 8.19 6.03 31.39
C ARG A 198 8.33 7.31 32.19
N PRO A 199 7.27 7.74 32.90
CA PRO A 199 7.39 8.83 33.85
C PRO A 199 8.50 8.50 34.86
N LEU A 200 9.38 9.44 35.12
CA LEU A 200 10.32 9.31 36.24
C LEU A 200 9.47 9.19 37.50
N ASP A 201 9.41 7.99 38.08
CA ASP A 201 8.78 7.79 39.38
C ASP A 201 9.44 8.74 40.36
N LYS A 202 8.69 9.75 40.82
CA LYS A 202 9.15 10.71 41.83
C LYS A 202 9.28 10.08 43.23
N GLU A 203 9.34 8.75 43.32
CA GLU A 203 9.35 7.99 44.56
C GLU A 203 10.73 7.37 44.88
N LYS A 204 11.82 8.09 44.68
CA LYS A 204 13.10 7.72 45.35
C LYS A 204 13.78 8.96 45.90
N ALA A 205 13.02 9.79 46.63
CA ALA A 205 13.58 10.86 47.45
C ALA A 205 12.79 10.97 48.77
N GLU A 206 12.90 9.93 49.60
CA GLU A 206 12.77 9.97 51.07
C GLU A 206 13.80 9.07 51.71
#